data_02b112506dee4426b7cd167919590ebe
#
_entry.id   02b112506dee4426b7cd167919590ebe
#
_cell.length_a   1.000
_cell.length_b   1.000
_cell.length_c   1.000
_cell.angle_alpha   90.00
_cell.angle_beta   90.00
_cell.angle_gamma   90.00
#
_symmetry.space_group_name_H-M   'P 1'
#
loop_
_entity.id
_entity.type
_entity.pdbx_description
1 polymer ?
#
loop_
_entity_poly.entity_id
_entity_poly.type
_entity_poly.pdbx_seq_one_letter_code
_entity_poly.pdbx_strand_id
1 'polypeptide(L)'
;MTRVLNWRGATWLFACTLVLMMAATMLLSTQRAEADTIHNVVSQTWPAPLVPTAEQIAYHEGGGVFSDGYCGFGLIPSTQAIYGINAYAMDPYSCSAAAYQVYLDAGWGAWTTYGWYTPGAGQTPAY
;
A
#
# COMPACT_ATOMS: atom_id res chain seq x y z
N MET A 1 56.36 -30.34 2.07
CA MET A 1 55.87 -29.02 2.54
C MET A 1 54.36 -28.97 2.37
N THR A 2 53.63 -29.31 3.42
CA THR A 2 52.16 -29.26 3.43
C THR A 2 51.73 -27.88 3.90
N ARG A 3 51.12 -27.09 3.02
CA ARG A 3 50.51 -25.81 3.40
C ARG A 3 49.19 -26.09 4.15
N VAL A 4 49.20 -25.85 5.44
CA VAL A 4 48.01 -25.89 6.28
C VAL A 4 47.16 -24.67 5.87
N LEU A 5 46.07 -24.91 5.16
CA LEU A 5 45.11 -23.86 4.79
C LEU A 5 44.47 -23.34 6.08
N ASN A 6 44.65 -22.05 6.34
CA ASN A 6 44.20 -21.40 7.57
C ASN A 6 42.68 -21.20 7.51
N TRP A 7 41.91 -22.17 7.97
CA TRP A 7 40.45 -22.22 7.93
C TRP A 7 39.76 -21.09 8.76
N ARG A 8 40.54 -20.47 9.65
CA ARG A 8 40.02 -19.38 10.50
C ARG A 8 39.67 -18.09 9.72
N GLY A 9 40.32 -17.84 8.59
CA GLY A 9 40.05 -16.68 7.75
C GLY A 9 38.77 -16.81 6.91
N ALA A 10 38.40 -18.02 6.49
CA ALA A 10 37.26 -18.28 5.64
C ALA A 10 35.92 -18.08 6.41
N THR A 11 35.87 -18.47 7.68
CA THR A 11 34.65 -18.32 8.50
C THR A 11 34.29 -16.87 8.79
N TRP A 12 35.27 -15.99 8.93
CA TRP A 12 35.02 -14.55 9.13
C TRP A 12 34.49 -13.86 7.87
N LEU A 13 34.97 -14.24 6.71
CA LEU A 13 34.47 -13.69 5.42
C LEU A 13 33.03 -14.09 5.15
N PHE A 14 32.63 -15.33 5.45
CA PHE A 14 31.25 -15.79 5.31
C PHE A 14 30.30 -15.10 6.30
N ALA A 15 30.71 -14.86 7.54
CA ALA A 15 29.91 -14.14 8.52
C ALA A 15 29.67 -12.68 8.12
N CYS A 16 30.70 -11.98 7.63
CA CYS A 16 30.57 -10.60 7.17
C CYS A 16 29.68 -10.47 5.92
N THR A 17 29.73 -11.41 4.98
CA THR A 17 28.86 -11.37 3.79
C THR A 17 27.40 -11.64 4.14
N LEU A 18 27.12 -12.55 5.08
CA LEU A 18 25.76 -12.81 5.57
C LEU A 18 25.14 -11.60 6.28
N VAL A 19 25.90 -10.93 7.13
CA VAL A 19 25.45 -9.71 7.83
C VAL A 19 25.20 -8.57 6.85
N LEU A 20 26.05 -8.39 5.85
CA LEU A 20 25.87 -7.39 4.80
C LEU A 20 24.64 -7.67 3.92
N MET A 21 24.37 -8.95 3.60
CA MET A 21 23.16 -9.32 2.86
C MET A 21 21.88 -9.10 3.67
N MET A 22 21.88 -9.42 4.97
CA MET A 22 20.73 -9.13 5.84
C MET A 22 20.49 -7.62 6.01
N ALA A 23 21.53 -6.83 6.16
CA ALA A 23 21.41 -5.37 6.24
C ALA A 23 20.90 -4.78 4.92
N ALA A 24 21.34 -5.28 3.77
CA ALA A 24 20.86 -4.82 2.47
C ALA A 24 19.37 -5.18 2.24
N THR A 25 18.92 -6.37 2.66
CA THR A 25 17.52 -6.76 2.55
C THR A 25 16.61 -5.95 3.49
N MET A 26 17.08 -5.61 4.68
CA MET A 26 16.33 -4.73 5.60
C MET A 26 16.25 -3.29 5.06
N LEU A 27 17.32 -2.75 4.50
CA LEU A 27 17.31 -1.42 3.87
C LEU A 27 16.39 -1.36 2.65
N LEU A 28 16.35 -2.39 1.82
CA LEU A 28 15.45 -2.48 0.68
C LEU A 28 13.99 -2.60 1.10
N SER A 29 13.67 -3.27 2.20
CA SER A 29 12.31 -3.37 2.72
C SER A 29 11.82 -2.06 3.34
N THR A 30 12.67 -1.31 4.03
CA THR A 30 12.32 0.02 4.57
C THR A 30 12.15 1.06 3.47
N GLN A 31 12.98 1.07 2.44
CA GLN A 31 12.80 1.95 1.29
C GLN A 31 11.51 1.66 0.50
N ARG A 32 11.08 0.41 0.45
CA ARG A 32 9.80 0.04 -0.17
C ARG A 32 8.60 0.55 0.64
N ALA A 33 8.67 0.51 1.96
CA ALA A 33 7.61 1.02 2.84
C ALA A 33 7.47 2.56 2.79
N GLU A 34 8.56 3.29 2.55
CA GLU A 34 8.53 4.76 2.36
C GLU A 34 8.06 5.20 0.97
N ALA A 35 8.18 4.33 -0.05
CA ALA A 35 7.76 4.66 -1.42
C ALA A 35 6.25 4.52 -1.65
N ASP A 36 5.53 3.81 -0.79
CA ASP A 36 4.10 3.56 -0.94
C ASP A 36 3.27 4.69 -0.29
N THR A 37 3.52 5.93 -0.67
CA THR A 37 2.63 7.04 -0.32
C THR A 37 1.29 6.87 -1.02
N ILE A 38 0.22 7.40 -0.46
CA ILE A 38 -1.12 7.38 -1.10
C ILE A 38 -1.03 7.85 -2.54
N HIS A 39 -0.30 8.92 -2.82
CA HIS A 39 -0.13 9.44 -4.18
C HIS A 39 0.47 8.41 -5.13
N ASN A 40 1.54 7.73 -4.74
CA ASN A 40 2.18 6.71 -5.58
C ASN A 40 1.24 5.55 -5.88
N VAL A 41 0.51 5.07 -4.89
CA VAL A 41 -0.40 3.95 -5.03
C VAL A 41 -1.60 4.33 -5.89
N VAL A 42 -2.26 5.44 -5.57
CA VAL A 42 -3.48 5.89 -6.25
C VAL A 42 -3.18 6.30 -7.70
N SER A 43 -2.11 7.05 -7.95
CA SER A 43 -1.75 7.48 -9.32
C SER A 43 -1.43 6.31 -10.27
N GLN A 44 -1.05 5.15 -9.74
CA GLN A 44 -0.79 3.96 -10.54
C GLN A 44 -2.01 3.05 -10.74
N THR A 45 -3.04 3.21 -9.91
CA THR A 45 -4.21 2.31 -9.90
C THR A 45 -5.51 2.99 -10.38
N TRP A 46 -5.56 4.32 -10.35
CA TRP A 46 -6.72 5.11 -10.77
C TRP A 46 -6.41 5.93 -12.02
N PRO A 47 -7.40 6.18 -12.89
CA PRO A 47 -7.26 7.14 -13.99
C PRO A 47 -6.91 8.54 -13.47
N ALA A 48 -6.00 9.22 -14.16
CA ALA A 48 -5.47 10.53 -13.73
C ALA A 48 -6.54 11.56 -13.31
N PRO A 49 -7.70 11.70 -14.00
CA PRO A 49 -8.73 12.65 -13.58
C PRO A 49 -9.39 12.33 -12.23
N LEU A 50 -9.31 11.08 -11.78
CA LEU A 50 -9.94 10.61 -10.54
C LEU A 50 -8.97 10.60 -9.35
N VAL A 51 -7.67 10.68 -9.61
CA VAL A 51 -6.61 10.60 -8.59
C VAL A 51 -6.82 11.59 -7.44
N PRO A 52 -7.06 12.90 -7.67
CA PRO A 52 -7.22 13.85 -6.56
C PRO A 52 -8.35 13.50 -5.61
N THR A 53 -9.49 13.03 -6.14
CA THR A 53 -10.63 12.63 -5.31
C THR A 53 -10.38 11.33 -4.58
N ALA A 54 -9.78 10.34 -5.26
CA ALA A 54 -9.44 9.06 -4.64
C ALA A 54 -8.43 9.21 -3.50
N GLU A 55 -7.43 10.06 -3.66
CA GLU A 55 -6.47 10.39 -2.60
C GLU A 55 -7.15 10.98 -1.37
N GLN A 56 -8.07 11.93 -1.57
CA GLN A 56 -8.80 12.55 -0.49
C GLN A 56 -9.66 11.54 0.27
N ILE A 57 -10.33 10.64 -0.44
CA ILE A 57 -11.09 9.54 0.18
C ILE A 57 -10.15 8.66 1.01
N ALA A 58 -9.01 8.26 0.47
CA ALA A 58 -8.04 7.44 1.18
C ALA A 58 -7.50 8.13 2.44
N TYR A 59 -7.28 9.44 2.41
CA TYR A 59 -6.89 10.20 3.60
C TYR A 59 -8.00 10.25 4.65
N HIS A 60 -9.25 10.45 4.25
CA HIS A 60 -10.38 10.52 5.18
C HIS A 60 -10.74 9.17 5.78
N GLU A 61 -10.79 8.13 4.96
CA GLU A 61 -11.24 6.81 5.40
C GLU A 61 -10.14 6.00 6.07
N GLY A 62 -8.92 6.08 5.56
CA GLY A 62 -7.77 5.29 6.03
C GLY A 62 -6.70 6.10 6.76
N GLY A 63 -6.88 7.41 6.92
CA GLY A 63 -5.89 8.27 7.56
C GLY A 63 -4.51 8.25 6.87
N GLY A 64 -4.48 7.90 5.59
CA GLY A 64 -3.23 7.77 4.84
C GLY A 64 -2.56 6.39 4.94
N VAL A 65 -3.25 5.38 5.49
CA VAL A 65 -2.68 4.05 5.74
C VAL A 65 -3.49 2.97 5.04
N PHE A 66 -2.83 2.13 4.22
CA PHE A 66 -3.50 1.00 3.55
C PHE A 66 -3.61 -0.26 4.42
N SER A 67 -2.83 -0.37 5.49
CA SER A 67 -2.76 -1.53 6.38
C SER A 67 -3.78 -1.49 7.54
N ASP A 68 -4.83 -0.69 7.40
CA ASP A 68 -5.86 -0.49 8.42
C ASP A 68 -6.91 -1.63 8.50
N GLY A 69 -6.81 -2.62 7.62
CA GLY A 69 -7.81 -3.69 7.48
C GLY A 69 -9.05 -3.28 6.69
N TYR A 70 -9.08 -2.06 6.14
CA TYR A 70 -10.14 -1.50 5.31
C TYR A 70 -9.62 -0.98 3.98
N CYS A 71 -8.43 -1.44 3.57
CA CYS A 71 -7.75 -1.05 2.32
C CYS A 71 -7.48 0.45 2.18
N GLY A 72 -7.36 1.20 3.28
CA GLY A 72 -7.15 2.64 3.24
C GLY A 72 -8.30 3.47 2.68
N PHE A 73 -9.36 2.81 2.20
CA PHE A 73 -10.55 3.43 1.59
C PHE A 73 -11.83 3.16 2.38
N GLY A 74 -11.74 2.70 3.62
CA GLY A 74 -12.90 2.39 4.44
C GLY A 74 -13.76 1.23 3.92
N LEU A 75 -13.17 0.27 3.19
CA LEU A 75 -13.91 -0.88 2.66
C LEU A 75 -14.32 -1.82 3.79
N ILE A 76 -15.52 -1.62 4.32
CA ILE A 76 -16.07 -2.40 5.44
C ILE A 76 -16.21 -3.89 5.08
N PRO A 77 -16.27 -4.81 6.07
CA PRO A 77 -16.28 -6.25 5.83
C PRO A 77 -17.37 -6.73 4.88
N SER A 78 -18.55 -6.12 4.87
CA SER A 78 -19.62 -6.45 3.92
C SER A 78 -19.24 -6.12 2.47
N THR A 79 -18.60 -4.96 2.25
CA THR A 79 -18.07 -4.60 0.93
C THR A 79 -16.94 -5.54 0.51
N GLN A 80 -16.01 -5.83 1.44
CA GLN A 80 -14.93 -6.77 1.17
C GLN A 80 -15.46 -8.15 0.75
N ALA A 81 -16.53 -8.65 1.40
CA ALA A 81 -17.15 -9.92 1.05
C ALA A 81 -17.75 -9.93 -0.36
N ILE A 82 -18.38 -8.83 -0.79
CA ILE A 82 -18.99 -8.69 -2.12
C ILE A 82 -17.91 -8.75 -3.22
N TYR A 83 -16.77 -8.10 -2.99
CA TYR A 83 -15.70 -7.97 -3.98
C TYR A 83 -14.57 -9.01 -3.83
N GLY A 84 -14.71 -9.96 -2.90
CA GLY A 84 -13.66 -10.96 -2.64
C GLY A 84 -12.36 -10.35 -2.11
N ILE A 85 -12.46 -9.24 -1.40
CA ILE A 85 -11.33 -8.50 -0.84
C ILE A 85 -10.92 -9.13 0.50
N ASN A 86 -9.62 -9.28 0.72
CA ASN A 86 -9.04 -9.57 2.02
C ASN A 86 -8.03 -8.46 2.37
N ALA A 87 -8.51 -7.38 2.94
CA ALA A 87 -7.72 -6.19 3.22
C ALA A 87 -6.47 -6.45 4.08
N TYR A 88 -6.50 -7.45 4.96
CA TYR A 88 -5.35 -7.82 5.79
C TYR A 88 -4.24 -8.55 5.03
N ALA A 89 -4.55 -9.14 3.88
CA ALA A 89 -3.61 -9.92 3.09
C ALA A 89 -3.19 -9.23 1.79
N MET A 90 -3.76 -8.06 1.49
CA MET A 90 -3.51 -7.34 0.24
C MET A 90 -2.41 -6.29 0.42
N ASP A 91 -1.62 -6.12 -0.63
CA ASP A 91 -0.68 -4.99 -0.73
C ASP A 91 -1.44 -3.68 -1.06
N PRO A 92 -0.81 -2.50 -0.86
CA PRO A 92 -1.46 -1.22 -1.10
C PRO A 92 -2.03 -1.04 -2.51
N TYR A 93 -1.36 -1.53 -3.53
CA TYR A 93 -1.81 -1.40 -4.93
C TYR A 93 -3.04 -2.25 -5.20
N SER A 94 -3.06 -3.49 -4.70
CA SER A 94 -4.23 -4.38 -4.77
C SER A 94 -5.41 -3.80 -3.99
N CYS A 95 -5.19 -3.20 -2.84
CA CYS A 95 -6.20 -2.49 -2.07
C CYS A 95 -6.78 -1.30 -2.83
N SER A 96 -5.94 -0.46 -3.41
CA SER A 96 -6.37 0.70 -4.19
C SER A 96 -7.11 0.29 -5.47
N ALA A 97 -6.65 -0.76 -6.15
CA ALA A 97 -7.35 -1.31 -7.30
C ALA A 97 -8.73 -1.89 -6.94
N ALA A 98 -8.86 -2.53 -5.78
CA ALA A 98 -10.14 -3.01 -5.28
C ALA A 98 -11.11 -1.84 -4.98
N ALA A 99 -10.62 -0.76 -4.38
CA ALA A 99 -11.41 0.46 -4.19
C ALA A 99 -11.86 1.07 -5.52
N TYR A 100 -11.02 1.03 -6.55
CA TYR A 100 -11.40 1.47 -7.89
C TYR A 100 -12.51 0.60 -8.49
N GLN A 101 -12.54 -0.71 -8.26
CA GLN A 101 -13.67 -1.56 -8.69
C GLN A 101 -14.96 -1.16 -7.97
N VAL A 102 -14.92 -0.88 -6.67
CA VAL A 102 -16.08 -0.36 -5.95
C VAL A 102 -16.58 0.96 -6.57
N TYR A 103 -15.66 1.84 -6.95
CA TYR A 103 -16.01 3.07 -7.66
C TYR A 103 -16.66 2.81 -9.02
N LEU A 104 -16.17 1.88 -9.80
CA LEU A 104 -16.76 1.54 -11.10
C LEU A 104 -18.20 1.06 -10.98
N ASP A 105 -18.53 0.35 -9.91
CA ASP A 105 -19.86 -0.22 -9.70
C ASP A 105 -20.82 0.77 -9.02
N ALA A 106 -20.35 1.55 -8.06
CA ALA A 106 -21.19 2.39 -7.20
C ALA A 106 -20.88 3.89 -7.31
N GLY A 107 -19.85 4.27 -8.06
CA GLY A 107 -19.36 5.65 -8.13
C GLY A 107 -18.88 6.14 -6.78
N TRP A 108 -18.76 7.46 -6.65
CA TRP A 108 -18.38 8.08 -5.38
C TRP A 108 -19.45 7.89 -4.29
N GLY A 109 -20.66 7.50 -4.66
CA GLY A 109 -21.76 7.20 -3.73
C GLY A 109 -21.42 6.12 -2.71
N ALA A 110 -20.45 5.25 -2.97
CA ALA A 110 -19.96 4.26 -2.01
C ALA A 110 -19.43 4.90 -0.71
N TRP A 111 -18.93 6.13 -0.79
CA TRP A 111 -18.32 6.88 0.33
C TRP A 111 -19.14 8.05 0.84
N THR A 112 -20.34 8.28 0.34
CA THR A 112 -21.19 9.43 0.74
C THR A 112 -21.88 9.27 2.10
N THR A 113 -21.78 8.12 2.72
CA THR A 113 -22.48 7.79 3.98
C THR A 113 -22.03 8.67 5.15
N TYR A 114 -20.89 9.31 5.07
CA TYR A 114 -20.30 10.11 6.15
C TYR A 114 -20.57 11.61 6.06
N GLY A 115 -21.31 12.08 5.07
CA GLY A 115 -21.80 13.46 5.00
C GLY A 115 -20.78 14.56 4.69
N TRP A 116 -19.49 14.24 4.60
CA TRP A 116 -18.43 15.20 4.30
C TRP A 116 -18.09 15.28 2.81
N TYR A 117 -18.52 14.29 2.03
CA TYR A 117 -18.32 14.23 0.59
C TYR A 117 -19.66 14.23 -0.15
N THR A 118 -19.89 15.24 -0.97
CA THR A 118 -21.00 15.26 -1.92
C THR A 118 -20.43 15.11 -3.32
N PRO A 119 -20.63 13.98 -4.01
CA PRO A 119 -20.17 13.84 -5.38
C PRO A 119 -20.94 14.80 -6.27
N GLY A 120 -20.31 15.89 -6.60
CA GLY A 120 -20.76 16.82 -7.63
C GLY A 120 -19.66 16.99 -8.66
N ALA A 121 -20.02 17.23 -9.91
CA ALA A 121 -19.07 17.39 -11.00
C ALA A 121 -17.91 18.31 -10.61
N GLY A 122 -16.73 17.73 -10.43
CA GLY A 122 -15.49 18.46 -10.18
C GLY A 122 -15.27 18.99 -8.77
N GLN A 123 -16.09 18.61 -7.79
CA GLN A 123 -15.84 19.02 -6.41
C GLN A 123 -14.97 18.00 -5.69
N THR A 124 -13.79 18.44 -5.28
CA THR A 124 -12.97 17.75 -4.30
C THR A 124 -13.61 17.92 -2.92
N PRO A 125 -13.63 16.86 -2.08
CA PRO A 125 -14.08 17.00 -0.69
C PRO A 125 -13.28 18.11 0.01
N ALA A 126 -13.97 18.97 0.75
CA ALA A 126 -13.30 19.94 1.61
C ALA A 126 -12.76 19.22 2.85
N TYR A 127 -11.50 19.42 3.15
CA TYR A 127 -10.89 18.95 4.39
C TYR A 127 -11.31 19.82 5.56
#